data_789433cf0c745b0098e2316fbd023001
#
_entry.id   789433cf0c745b0098e2316fbd023001
#
_cell.length_a   1.000
_cell.length_b   1.000
_cell.length_c   1.000
_cell.angle_alpha   90.00
_cell.angle_beta   90.00
_cell.angle_gamma   90.00
#
_symmetry.space_group_name_H-M   'P 1'
#
loop_
_entity.id
_entity.type
_entity.pdbx_description
1 polymer ?
#
loop_
_entity_poly.entity_id
_entity_poly.type
_entity_poly.pdbx_seq_one_letter_code
_entity_poly.pdbx_strand_id
1 'polypeptide(L)'
;MIRDHIKHAVENAIAAAQACGDLPAFAAPAVTLAKPRPEMGDYAASVAMQLARVAKMAPPAIAQRIAKQLPPNAAYTAEVAAGYLNFRLTAAYLAGQVNEILQAGDQWGNTNLGNGQNAQVEHGSANPTGYATIGTARNVTVGDTLANTLEAAGYVVHREWYVNDAGSQVKKFGTSIYARYCQHLGKDEPMPGGGYMGDDVAQTAQLIADKVGDQYLQQPREQAILALGRLGIDSIMDSIRATLLRMNIRYDNFFSEKSLYTSGQSERALALLRAKNLLVEHDGALWFSEDGSPIRKGQGKKKTDAEYANQADADPDADNGAEGEADEAQTAIQAVVVRSAKVISDPDERATYFCSDIPYVWNKVHDRGFNPAVYVWGEDHQADVPRVHAAARALGLNDDAVKILIYRFITLMSGGQEVRMGKRKGNAIWIDDVLDETGPDALRYIMLSRSIDTKIVFDLDLLKEQNDKNPVFYVQYAHARICSIERKVEEQGQSQAPRSKNQESRTKNQDLRFEHVAELNLIRKLLELPEIVEMVATSLQPHHYITYAREIAQAFSAFYENCRILDAAPDVAAARLQLAKASRLTLAKVLRLMGITAPEKM
;
A
#
# COMPACT_ATOMS: atom_id res chain seq x y z
N MET A 1 13.85 -17.18 -9.27
CA MET A 1 14.90 -16.55 -8.39
C MET A 1 15.87 -17.59 -7.89
N ILE A 2 17.09 -17.21 -7.45
CA ILE A 2 18.05 -18.16 -6.88
C ILE A 2 17.50 -18.86 -5.63
N ARG A 3 16.72 -18.14 -4.81
CA ARG A 3 16.00 -18.70 -3.66
C ARG A 3 15.17 -19.92 -4.05
N ASP A 4 14.43 -19.84 -5.13
CA ASP A 4 13.55 -20.92 -5.57
C ASP A 4 14.34 -22.10 -6.13
N HIS A 5 15.47 -21.84 -6.81
CA HIS A 5 16.40 -22.90 -7.24
C HIS A 5 16.97 -23.66 -6.05
N ILE A 6 17.42 -22.95 -5.00
CA ILE A 6 17.94 -23.58 -3.78
C ILE A 6 16.83 -24.38 -3.09
N LYS A 7 15.61 -23.83 -2.98
CA LYS A 7 14.46 -24.51 -2.41
C LYS A 7 14.19 -25.85 -3.10
N HIS A 8 14.03 -25.82 -4.43
CA HIS A 8 13.81 -27.04 -5.23
C HIS A 8 14.98 -28.03 -5.14
N ALA A 9 16.22 -27.54 -5.11
CA ALA A 9 17.38 -28.41 -4.93
C ALA A 9 17.34 -29.17 -3.59
N VAL A 10 16.93 -28.49 -2.50
CA VAL A 10 16.78 -29.13 -1.19
C VAL A 10 15.60 -30.12 -1.19
N GLU A 11 14.45 -29.75 -1.78
CA GLU A 11 13.30 -30.65 -1.92
C GLU A 11 13.66 -31.94 -2.69
N ASN A 12 14.35 -31.81 -3.80
CA ASN A 12 14.83 -32.93 -4.59
C ASN A 12 15.88 -33.77 -3.83
N ALA A 13 16.78 -33.14 -3.07
CA ALA A 13 17.76 -33.83 -2.25
C ALA A 13 17.14 -34.65 -1.11
N ILE A 14 16.05 -34.16 -0.51
CA ILE A 14 15.25 -34.90 0.48
C ILE A 14 14.65 -36.15 -0.19
N ALA A 15 13.99 -35.98 -1.34
CA ALA A 15 13.41 -37.12 -2.08
C ALA A 15 14.47 -38.16 -2.50
N ALA A 16 15.64 -37.73 -2.96
CA ALA A 16 16.75 -38.59 -3.30
C ALA A 16 17.29 -39.36 -2.06
N ALA A 17 17.44 -38.69 -0.92
CA ALA A 17 17.85 -39.31 0.33
C ALA A 17 16.87 -40.37 0.83
N GLN A 18 15.59 -40.17 0.61
CA GLN A 18 14.55 -41.17 0.89
C GLN A 18 14.61 -42.35 -0.07
N ALA A 19 14.78 -42.08 -1.37
CA ALA A 19 14.84 -43.11 -2.40
C ALA A 19 16.07 -44.07 -2.24
N CYS A 20 17.21 -43.54 -1.78
CA CYS A 20 18.40 -44.34 -1.51
C CYS A 20 18.44 -44.94 -0.09
N GLY A 21 17.45 -44.70 0.75
CA GLY A 21 17.37 -45.22 2.13
C GLY A 21 18.22 -44.47 3.15
N ASP A 22 18.84 -43.35 2.79
CA ASP A 22 19.55 -42.47 3.72
C ASP A 22 18.56 -41.77 4.70
N LEU A 23 17.35 -41.51 4.25
CA LEU A 23 16.23 -41.01 5.10
C LEU A 23 15.04 -41.98 5.03
N PRO A 24 14.27 -42.13 6.14
CA PRO A 24 13.03 -42.91 6.10
C PRO A 24 11.96 -42.24 5.23
N ALA A 25 10.96 -43.03 4.81
CA ALA A 25 9.83 -42.50 4.06
C ALA A 25 8.92 -41.66 4.98
N PHE A 26 8.65 -40.43 4.61
CA PHE A 26 7.70 -39.48 5.24
C PHE A 26 7.23 -38.45 4.22
N ALA A 27 6.14 -37.79 4.50
CA ALA A 27 5.73 -36.61 3.74
C ALA A 27 6.68 -35.43 4.08
N ALA A 28 7.47 -34.97 3.10
CA ALA A 28 8.37 -33.85 3.33
C ALA A 28 7.57 -32.55 3.51
N PRO A 29 7.86 -31.73 4.52
CA PRO A 29 7.29 -30.41 4.63
C PRO A 29 7.82 -29.50 3.52
N ALA A 30 7.09 -28.42 3.22
CA ALA A 30 7.57 -27.40 2.31
C ALA A 30 8.88 -26.79 2.84
N VAL A 31 9.90 -26.72 1.99
CA VAL A 31 11.19 -26.12 2.34
C VAL A 31 11.04 -24.60 2.39
N THR A 32 11.42 -24.01 3.51
CA THR A 32 11.53 -22.56 3.69
C THR A 32 12.98 -22.15 3.83
N LEU A 33 13.34 -21.05 3.18
CA LEU A 33 14.68 -20.46 3.28
C LEU A 33 14.60 -19.14 4.04
N ALA A 34 15.53 -18.95 4.96
CA ALA A 34 15.69 -17.72 5.72
C ALA A 34 17.03 -17.03 5.35
N LYS A 35 17.13 -15.74 5.62
CA LYS A 35 18.39 -15.00 5.56
C LYS A 35 19.12 -15.21 6.89
N PRO A 36 20.25 -15.94 6.91
CA PRO A 36 21.04 -16.13 8.12
C PRO A 36 21.90 -14.88 8.43
N ARG A 37 22.68 -14.94 9.50
CA ARG A 37 23.74 -13.94 9.74
C ARG A 37 24.78 -14.03 8.60
N PRO A 38 25.40 -12.92 8.18
CA PRO A 38 26.29 -12.87 7.00
C PRO A 38 27.42 -13.90 7.01
N GLU A 39 27.96 -14.23 8.17
CA GLU A 39 29.00 -15.25 8.34
C GLU A 39 28.52 -16.67 8.02
N MET A 40 27.23 -16.93 8.13
CA MET A 40 26.62 -18.24 7.89
C MET A 40 26.21 -18.48 6.44
N GLY A 41 26.24 -17.47 5.57
CA GLY A 41 25.89 -17.58 4.17
C GLY A 41 24.79 -16.62 3.74
N ASP A 42 24.25 -16.85 2.53
CA ASP A 42 23.22 -15.98 1.94
C ASP A 42 21.81 -16.53 2.19
N TYR A 43 21.64 -17.86 2.30
CA TYR A 43 20.39 -18.53 2.63
C TYR A 43 20.62 -19.69 3.60
N ALA A 44 19.62 -20.00 4.42
CA ALA A 44 19.65 -21.14 5.34
C ALA A 44 18.31 -21.89 5.29
N ALA A 45 18.38 -23.23 5.17
CA ALA A 45 17.24 -24.12 5.30
C ALA A 45 17.25 -24.79 6.67
N SER A 46 16.16 -24.66 7.43
CA SER A 46 15.98 -25.32 8.73
C SER A 46 15.21 -26.65 8.65
N VAL A 47 14.97 -27.17 7.46
CA VAL A 47 14.11 -28.33 7.20
C VAL A 47 14.55 -29.58 7.97
N ALA A 48 15.85 -29.78 8.20
CA ALA A 48 16.35 -30.90 8.98
C ALA A 48 15.86 -30.89 10.44
N MET A 49 15.63 -29.71 11.02
CA MET A 49 15.02 -29.59 12.37
C MET A 49 13.56 -30.00 12.36
N GLN A 50 12.80 -29.62 11.32
CA GLN A 50 11.40 -30.01 11.17
C GLN A 50 11.25 -31.53 10.98
N LEU A 51 12.20 -32.15 10.28
CA LEU A 51 12.21 -33.58 9.99
C LEU A 51 12.68 -34.46 11.17
N ALA A 52 13.34 -33.90 12.18
CA ALA A 52 13.97 -34.65 13.28
C ALA A 52 13.00 -35.65 13.97
N ARG A 53 11.76 -35.20 14.23
CA ARG A 53 10.73 -36.02 14.89
C ARG A 53 10.24 -37.16 14.01
N VAL A 54 9.95 -36.89 12.74
CA VAL A 54 9.41 -37.90 11.80
C VAL A 54 10.49 -38.88 11.37
N ALA A 55 11.71 -38.42 11.14
CA ALA A 55 12.86 -39.25 10.78
C ALA A 55 13.44 -40.02 11.98
N LYS A 56 13.10 -39.62 13.22
CA LYS A 56 13.71 -40.15 14.48
C LYS A 56 15.23 -40.06 14.48
N MET A 57 15.76 -38.96 13.96
CA MET A 57 17.19 -38.71 13.79
C MET A 57 17.57 -37.32 14.27
N ALA A 58 18.82 -37.12 14.65
CA ALA A 58 19.34 -35.81 15.02
C ALA A 58 19.39 -34.86 13.81
N PRO A 59 18.99 -33.58 13.94
CA PRO A 59 18.99 -32.63 12.84
C PRO A 59 20.31 -32.52 12.06
N PRO A 60 21.48 -32.51 12.71
CA PRO A 60 22.76 -32.50 11.98
C PRO A 60 22.97 -33.72 11.07
N ALA A 61 22.53 -34.90 11.51
CA ALA A 61 22.64 -36.13 10.70
C ALA A 61 21.68 -36.09 9.50
N ILE A 62 20.47 -35.54 9.66
CA ILE A 62 19.53 -35.34 8.57
C ILE A 62 20.11 -34.34 7.56
N ALA A 63 20.60 -33.19 8.04
CA ALA A 63 21.18 -32.15 7.18
C ALA A 63 22.36 -32.69 6.37
N GLN A 64 23.25 -33.50 6.97
CA GLN A 64 24.36 -34.16 6.27
C GLN A 64 23.88 -35.11 5.17
N ARG A 65 22.84 -35.89 5.41
CA ARG A 65 22.26 -36.80 4.43
C ARG A 65 21.62 -36.08 3.26
N ILE A 66 20.92 -34.96 3.54
CA ILE A 66 20.37 -34.08 2.49
C ILE A 66 21.53 -33.46 1.70
N ALA A 67 22.51 -32.87 2.38
CA ALA A 67 23.66 -32.24 1.73
C ALA A 67 24.42 -33.17 0.79
N LYS A 68 24.56 -34.47 1.13
CA LYS A 68 25.17 -35.49 0.30
C LYS A 68 24.46 -35.70 -1.05
N GLN A 69 23.15 -35.44 -1.09
CA GLN A 69 22.31 -35.58 -2.28
C GLN A 69 22.17 -34.28 -3.07
N LEU A 70 22.70 -33.15 -2.57
CA LEU A 70 22.71 -31.92 -3.33
C LEU A 70 23.65 -32.03 -4.54
N PRO A 71 23.18 -31.70 -5.75
CA PRO A 71 24.06 -31.70 -6.91
C PRO A 71 25.07 -30.55 -6.83
N PRO A 72 26.29 -30.70 -7.38
CA PRO A 72 27.21 -29.58 -7.55
C PRO A 72 26.54 -28.43 -8.28
N ASN A 73 26.75 -27.21 -7.81
CA ASN A 73 26.15 -26.02 -8.39
C ASN A 73 27.17 -24.88 -8.51
N ALA A 74 27.21 -24.22 -9.67
CA ALA A 74 28.13 -23.11 -9.91
C ALA A 74 27.69 -21.82 -9.23
N ALA A 75 26.40 -21.69 -8.90
CA ALA A 75 25.84 -20.48 -8.32
C ALA A 75 26.07 -20.38 -6.81
N TYR A 76 26.19 -21.51 -6.10
CA TYR A 76 26.31 -21.51 -4.64
C TYR A 76 27.13 -22.72 -4.13
N THR A 77 27.68 -22.57 -2.93
CA THR A 77 28.18 -23.65 -2.10
C THR A 77 27.22 -23.95 -0.96
N ALA A 78 27.12 -25.22 -0.55
CA ALA A 78 26.30 -25.63 0.58
C ALA A 78 27.18 -26.14 1.72
N GLU A 79 26.87 -25.74 2.96
CA GLU A 79 27.56 -26.15 4.17
C GLU A 79 26.52 -26.52 5.25
N VAL A 80 26.85 -27.58 6.03
CA VAL A 80 26.00 -28.00 7.15
C VAL A 80 26.56 -27.46 8.46
N ALA A 81 25.76 -26.68 9.19
CA ALA A 81 26.10 -26.19 10.52
C ALA A 81 24.92 -26.32 11.47
N ALA A 82 25.12 -27.01 12.61
CA ALA A 82 24.14 -27.18 13.68
C ALA A 82 22.73 -27.65 13.21
N GLY A 83 22.66 -28.42 12.12
CA GLY A 83 21.39 -28.91 11.56
C GLY A 83 20.73 -27.98 10.55
N TYR A 84 21.38 -26.89 10.20
CA TYR A 84 21.01 -26.03 9.07
C TYR A 84 21.80 -26.41 7.81
N LEU A 85 21.18 -26.25 6.65
CA LEU A 85 21.84 -26.22 5.36
C LEU A 85 22.03 -24.75 4.98
N ASN A 86 23.26 -24.28 5.04
CA ASN A 86 23.64 -22.89 4.71
C ASN A 86 24.16 -22.84 3.27
N PHE A 87 23.71 -21.86 2.50
CA PHE A 87 24.08 -21.65 1.12
C PHE A 87 24.78 -20.32 0.96
N ARG A 88 25.95 -20.32 0.32
CA ARG A 88 26.73 -19.11 0.02
C ARG A 88 26.84 -18.95 -1.49
N LEU A 89 26.40 -17.79 -2.00
CA LEU A 89 26.48 -17.47 -3.42
C LEU A 89 27.94 -17.27 -3.84
N THR A 90 28.31 -17.81 -4.98
CA THR A 90 29.68 -17.68 -5.52
C THR A 90 29.91 -16.28 -6.09
N ALA A 91 31.17 -15.81 -6.07
CA ALA A 91 31.53 -14.52 -6.66
C ALA A 91 31.22 -14.47 -8.17
N ALA A 92 31.43 -15.59 -8.87
CA ALA A 92 31.12 -15.69 -10.30
C ALA A 92 29.61 -15.54 -10.58
N TYR A 93 28.77 -16.20 -9.77
CA TYR A 93 27.32 -16.02 -9.88
C TYR A 93 26.91 -14.58 -9.60
N LEU A 94 27.42 -13.99 -8.52
CA LEU A 94 27.12 -12.60 -8.15
C LEU A 94 27.55 -11.64 -9.28
N ALA A 95 28.71 -11.85 -9.88
CA ALA A 95 29.17 -11.04 -11.01
C ALA A 95 28.22 -11.12 -12.22
N GLY A 96 27.77 -12.32 -12.56
CA GLY A 96 26.78 -12.53 -13.63
C GLY A 96 25.47 -11.79 -13.37
N GLN A 97 25.05 -11.69 -12.10
CA GLN A 97 23.79 -11.02 -11.73
C GLN A 97 23.81 -9.50 -11.97
N VAL A 98 24.97 -8.85 -11.96
CA VAL A 98 25.07 -7.43 -12.34
C VAL A 98 24.63 -7.26 -13.80
N ASN A 99 25.04 -8.15 -14.70
CA ASN A 99 24.59 -8.12 -16.09
C ASN A 99 23.07 -8.38 -16.22
N GLU A 100 22.52 -9.30 -15.43
CA GLU A 100 21.07 -9.57 -15.40
C GLU A 100 20.29 -8.32 -14.97
N ILE A 101 20.73 -7.61 -13.93
CA ILE A 101 20.11 -6.35 -13.49
C ILE A 101 20.12 -5.32 -14.63
N LEU A 102 21.26 -5.15 -15.28
CA LEU A 102 21.43 -4.18 -16.36
C LEU A 102 20.58 -4.52 -17.60
N GLN A 103 20.46 -5.81 -17.93
CA GLN A 103 19.62 -6.27 -19.04
C GLN A 103 18.13 -6.13 -18.73
N ALA A 104 17.71 -6.44 -17.52
CA ALA A 104 16.33 -6.28 -17.09
C ALA A 104 15.90 -4.81 -17.04
N GLY A 105 16.83 -3.89 -16.77
CA GLY A 105 16.55 -2.46 -16.71
C GLY A 105 15.36 -2.13 -15.78
N ASP A 106 14.35 -1.44 -16.29
CA ASP A 106 13.15 -1.08 -15.54
C ASP A 106 12.30 -2.28 -15.07
N GLN A 107 12.49 -3.46 -15.68
CA GLN A 107 11.81 -4.69 -15.28
C GLN A 107 12.50 -5.41 -14.11
N TRP A 108 13.72 -4.95 -13.71
CA TRP A 108 14.40 -5.50 -12.56
C TRP A 108 13.53 -5.40 -11.30
N GLY A 109 13.43 -6.48 -10.57
CA GLY A 109 12.57 -6.59 -9.39
C GLY A 109 11.14 -7.04 -9.68
N ASN A 110 10.69 -7.03 -10.94
CA ASN A 110 9.38 -7.56 -11.28
C ASN A 110 9.37 -9.09 -11.11
N THR A 111 8.23 -9.61 -10.66
CA THR A 111 7.99 -11.05 -10.51
C THR A 111 6.68 -11.44 -11.19
N ASN A 112 6.34 -12.70 -11.18
CA ASN A 112 5.09 -13.20 -11.77
C ASN A 112 4.20 -13.88 -10.72
N LEU A 113 4.24 -13.41 -9.47
CA LEU A 113 3.41 -13.94 -8.39
C LEU A 113 1.92 -13.90 -8.72
N GLY A 114 1.46 -12.78 -9.30
CA GLY A 114 0.08 -12.53 -9.67
C GLY A 114 -0.39 -13.29 -10.91
N ASN A 115 0.53 -13.79 -11.73
CA ASN A 115 0.24 -14.56 -12.95
C ASN A 115 -0.85 -13.92 -13.86
N GLY A 116 -0.86 -12.59 -13.96
CA GLY A 116 -1.82 -11.83 -14.75
C GLY A 116 -3.25 -11.76 -14.16
N GLN A 117 -3.45 -12.18 -12.91
CA GLN A 117 -4.74 -12.06 -12.24
C GLN A 117 -5.11 -10.59 -12.01
N ASN A 118 -6.42 -10.30 -12.09
CA ASN A 118 -6.95 -8.98 -11.78
C ASN A 118 -6.93 -8.74 -10.27
N ALA A 119 -6.31 -7.65 -9.85
CA ALA A 119 -6.32 -7.17 -8.47
C ALA A 119 -6.92 -5.76 -8.40
N GLN A 120 -7.52 -5.42 -7.28
CA GLN A 120 -7.95 -4.06 -7.01
C GLN A 120 -7.31 -3.56 -5.72
N VAL A 121 -6.93 -2.30 -5.71
CA VAL A 121 -6.59 -1.58 -4.49
C VAL A 121 -7.52 -0.38 -4.37
N GLU A 122 -8.45 -0.46 -3.41
CA GLU A 122 -9.24 0.68 -2.98
C GLU A 122 -8.46 1.44 -1.93
N HIS A 123 -8.13 2.66 -2.25
CA HIS A 123 -7.47 3.57 -1.33
C HIS A 123 -7.97 5.00 -1.55
N GLY A 124 -8.17 5.73 -0.48
CA GLY A 124 -8.89 7.00 -0.53
C GLY A 124 -10.40 6.78 -0.50
N SER A 125 -10.97 7.16 0.63
CA SER A 125 -12.41 7.16 0.85
C SER A 125 -12.69 8.37 1.73
N ALA A 126 -12.81 9.54 1.13
CA ALA A 126 -13.17 10.75 1.86
C ALA A 126 -14.55 11.21 1.41
N ASN A 127 -15.33 11.70 2.39
CA ASN A 127 -16.57 12.38 2.09
C ASN A 127 -16.29 13.59 1.19
N PRO A 128 -16.96 13.74 0.05
CA PRO A 128 -16.72 14.84 -0.89
C PRO A 128 -17.31 16.17 -0.37
N THR A 129 -17.11 16.45 0.92
CA THR A 129 -17.64 17.58 1.67
C THR A 129 -16.55 18.55 2.13
N GLY A 130 -15.32 18.38 1.66
CA GLY A 130 -14.16 19.24 1.94
C GLY A 130 -12.91 18.72 1.25
N TYR A 131 -11.87 19.55 1.18
CA TYR A 131 -10.58 19.21 0.57
C TYR A 131 -9.91 18.01 1.27
N ALA A 132 -8.88 17.44 0.63
CA ALA A 132 -8.15 16.32 1.19
C ALA A 132 -7.28 16.77 2.37
N THR A 133 -7.51 16.17 3.55
CA THR A 133 -6.72 16.44 4.75
C THR A 133 -5.47 15.57 4.80
N ILE A 134 -4.51 15.98 5.62
CA ILE A 134 -3.28 15.20 5.84
C ILE A 134 -3.58 13.80 6.40
N GLY A 135 -4.71 13.60 7.09
CA GLY A 135 -5.17 12.28 7.53
C GLY A 135 -5.33 11.29 6.37
N THR A 136 -5.78 11.78 5.21
CA THR A 136 -5.94 10.98 3.99
C THR A 136 -4.58 10.62 3.34
N ALA A 137 -3.51 11.40 3.57
CA ALA A 137 -2.22 11.21 2.90
C ALA A 137 -1.62 9.82 3.13
N ARG A 138 -1.76 9.27 4.35
CA ARG A 138 -1.26 7.92 4.66
C ARG A 138 -2.00 6.84 3.89
N ASN A 139 -3.31 6.93 3.87
CA ASN A 139 -4.19 6.02 3.14
C ASN A 139 -3.77 5.93 1.65
N VAL A 140 -3.76 7.08 0.98
CA VAL A 140 -3.52 7.13 -0.46
C VAL A 140 -2.08 6.74 -0.82
N THR A 141 -1.10 7.06 0.04
CA THR A 141 0.29 6.69 -0.19
C THR A 141 0.53 5.19 -0.01
N VAL A 142 -0.03 4.59 1.04
CA VAL A 142 0.04 3.14 1.28
C VAL A 142 -0.61 2.39 0.13
N GLY A 143 -1.84 2.79 -0.24
CA GLY A 143 -2.59 2.13 -1.30
C GLY A 143 -1.92 2.21 -2.67
N ASP A 144 -1.43 3.39 -3.06
CA ASP A 144 -0.71 3.57 -4.32
C ASP A 144 0.59 2.74 -4.37
N THR A 145 1.35 2.70 -3.26
CA THR A 145 2.56 1.87 -3.16
C THR A 145 2.22 0.38 -3.27
N LEU A 146 1.12 -0.08 -2.67
CA LEU A 146 0.67 -1.46 -2.82
C LEU A 146 0.20 -1.76 -4.25
N ALA A 147 -0.49 -0.83 -4.91
CA ALA A 147 -0.89 -0.97 -6.31
C ALA A 147 0.34 -1.12 -7.22
N ASN A 148 1.35 -0.24 -7.06
CA ASN A 148 2.62 -0.33 -7.79
C ASN A 148 3.35 -1.66 -7.51
N THR A 149 3.28 -2.15 -6.27
CA THR A 149 3.89 -3.43 -5.88
C THR A 149 3.19 -4.62 -6.54
N LEU A 150 1.86 -4.65 -6.52
CA LEU A 150 1.09 -5.73 -7.13
C LEU A 150 1.30 -5.75 -8.66
N GLU A 151 1.41 -4.59 -9.32
CA GLU A 151 1.80 -4.53 -10.74
C GLU A 151 3.19 -5.14 -10.97
N ALA A 152 4.18 -4.75 -10.14
CA ALA A 152 5.52 -5.33 -10.21
C ALA A 152 5.53 -6.82 -9.88
N ALA A 153 4.58 -7.29 -9.09
CA ALA A 153 4.38 -8.71 -8.78
C ALA A 153 3.59 -9.48 -9.86
N GLY A 154 3.20 -8.84 -10.97
CA GLY A 154 2.57 -9.49 -12.13
C GLY A 154 1.05 -9.57 -12.07
N TYR A 155 0.38 -8.74 -11.26
CA TYR A 155 -1.07 -8.57 -11.31
C TYR A 155 -1.45 -7.47 -12.31
N VAL A 156 -2.68 -7.56 -12.84
CA VAL A 156 -3.35 -6.45 -13.54
C VAL A 156 -4.13 -5.67 -12.48
N VAL A 157 -3.65 -4.48 -12.16
CA VAL A 157 -4.14 -3.72 -11.00
C VAL A 157 -5.12 -2.64 -11.42
N HIS A 158 -6.20 -2.50 -10.66
CA HIS A 158 -7.19 -1.44 -10.76
C HIS A 158 -7.18 -0.60 -9.47
N ARG A 159 -6.89 0.69 -9.60
CA ARG A 159 -6.85 1.68 -8.51
C ARG A 159 -8.19 2.37 -8.40
N GLU A 160 -8.81 2.31 -7.23
CA GLU A 160 -10.15 2.85 -7.03
C GLU A 160 -10.25 3.75 -5.81
N TRP A 161 -10.86 4.92 -6.01
CA TRP A 161 -11.31 5.82 -4.96
C TRP A 161 -12.80 5.60 -4.72
N TYR A 162 -13.20 5.42 -3.46
CA TYR A 162 -14.62 5.34 -3.10
C TYR A 162 -15.17 6.71 -2.76
N VAL A 163 -16.18 7.17 -3.51
CA VAL A 163 -16.83 8.48 -3.33
C VAL A 163 -18.09 8.29 -2.51
N ASN A 164 -18.10 8.78 -1.27
CA ASN A 164 -19.26 8.77 -0.37
C ASN A 164 -20.26 9.87 -0.78
N ASP A 165 -20.90 9.74 -1.93
CA ASP A 165 -21.84 10.71 -2.50
C ASP A 165 -23.32 10.37 -2.25
N ALA A 166 -23.59 9.52 -1.27
CA ALA A 166 -24.93 9.15 -0.81
C ALA A 166 -25.18 9.57 0.65
N GLY A 167 -26.44 9.59 1.06
CA GLY A 167 -26.85 9.80 2.46
C GLY A 167 -26.99 11.24 2.93
N SER A 168 -27.22 11.41 4.21
CA SER A 168 -27.62 12.70 4.84
C SER A 168 -26.52 13.77 4.83
N GLN A 169 -25.25 13.37 4.78
CA GLN A 169 -24.12 14.31 4.77
C GLN A 169 -24.08 15.14 3.48
N VAL A 170 -24.42 14.55 2.34
CA VAL A 170 -24.49 15.26 1.05
C VAL A 170 -25.54 16.38 1.09
N LYS A 171 -26.70 16.12 1.72
CA LYS A 171 -27.76 17.12 1.88
C LYS A 171 -27.34 18.27 2.80
N LYS A 172 -26.68 17.95 3.93
CA LYS A 172 -26.13 18.95 4.86
C LYS A 172 -25.07 19.82 4.17
N PHE A 173 -24.19 19.20 3.39
CA PHE A 173 -23.18 19.89 2.60
C PHE A 173 -23.83 20.82 1.57
N GLY A 174 -24.80 20.33 0.79
CA GLY A 174 -25.54 21.15 -0.18
C GLY A 174 -26.22 22.35 0.45
N THR A 175 -26.78 22.20 1.66
CA THR A 175 -27.38 23.32 2.42
C THR A 175 -26.31 24.34 2.84
N SER A 176 -25.10 23.87 3.23
CA SER A 176 -24.00 24.76 3.59
C SER A 176 -23.46 25.53 2.38
N ILE A 177 -23.29 24.85 1.23
CA ILE A 177 -22.92 25.49 -0.04
C ILE A 177 -23.97 26.55 -0.45
N TYR A 178 -25.26 26.22 -0.36
CA TYR A 178 -26.33 27.17 -0.67
C TYR A 178 -26.24 28.41 0.22
N ALA A 179 -26.07 28.25 1.53
CA ALA A 179 -25.96 29.37 2.45
C ALA A 179 -24.75 30.27 2.10
N ARG A 180 -23.58 29.69 1.87
CA ARG A 180 -22.38 30.43 1.49
C ARG A 180 -22.50 31.11 0.11
N TYR A 181 -23.15 30.43 -0.84
CA TYR A 181 -23.47 31.02 -2.15
C TYR A 181 -24.37 32.25 -2.03
N CYS A 182 -25.45 32.18 -1.23
CA CYS A 182 -26.32 33.32 -0.95
C CYS A 182 -25.55 34.46 -0.28
N GLN A 183 -24.74 34.17 0.75
CA GLN A 183 -23.95 35.16 1.47
C GLN A 183 -22.95 35.88 0.54
N HIS A 184 -22.28 35.11 -0.34
CA HIS A 184 -21.34 35.66 -1.34
C HIS A 184 -22.07 36.65 -2.30
N LEU A 185 -23.31 36.37 -2.66
CA LEU A 185 -24.14 37.23 -3.51
C LEU A 185 -24.92 38.32 -2.72
N GLY A 186 -24.53 38.58 -1.46
CA GLY A 186 -25.08 39.64 -0.63
C GLY A 186 -26.48 39.36 -0.08
N LYS A 187 -26.89 38.07 0.02
CA LYS A 187 -28.15 37.67 0.65
C LYS A 187 -27.89 37.17 2.07
N ASP A 188 -28.82 37.51 2.98
CA ASP A 188 -28.76 37.05 4.36
C ASP A 188 -29.42 35.66 4.48
N GLU A 189 -28.61 34.59 4.25
CA GLU A 189 -29.02 33.21 4.45
C GLU A 189 -28.20 32.61 5.60
N PRO A 190 -28.85 32.10 6.67
CA PRO A 190 -28.15 31.57 7.82
C PRO A 190 -27.49 30.22 7.50
N MET A 191 -26.32 29.96 8.11
CA MET A 191 -25.69 28.65 8.02
C MET A 191 -26.55 27.59 8.74
N PRO A 192 -26.69 26.40 8.17
CA PRO A 192 -27.49 25.33 8.79
C PRO A 192 -26.84 24.85 10.10
N GLY A 193 -27.67 24.54 11.09
CA GLY A 193 -27.21 23.93 12.34
C GLY A 193 -26.49 22.60 12.07
N GLY A 194 -25.24 22.43 12.57
CA GLY A 194 -24.42 21.26 12.30
C GLY A 194 -23.92 21.16 10.86
N GLY A 195 -23.96 22.27 10.10
CA GLY A 195 -23.43 22.35 8.75
C GLY A 195 -21.89 22.47 8.70
N TYR A 196 -21.36 22.48 7.49
CA TYR A 196 -19.95 22.63 7.22
C TYR A 196 -19.55 24.10 7.20
N MET A 197 -18.66 24.50 8.10
CA MET A 197 -18.33 25.92 8.37
C MET A 197 -16.94 26.31 7.81
N GLY A 198 -16.16 25.35 7.28
CA GLY A 198 -14.78 25.54 6.87
C GLY A 198 -14.61 26.53 5.71
N ASP A 199 -13.41 27.08 5.58
CA ASP A 199 -13.05 28.00 4.50
C ASP A 199 -13.12 27.34 3.11
N ASP A 200 -12.90 26.05 3.04
CA ASP A 200 -13.04 25.21 1.83
C ASP A 200 -14.47 25.26 1.28
N VAL A 201 -15.48 25.23 2.16
CA VAL A 201 -16.90 25.35 1.76
C VAL A 201 -17.21 26.76 1.26
N ALA A 202 -16.66 27.79 1.92
CA ALA A 202 -16.82 29.17 1.49
C ALA A 202 -16.16 29.42 0.11
N GLN A 203 -14.94 28.94 -0.06
CA GLN A 203 -14.19 29.03 -1.34
C GLN A 203 -14.93 28.27 -2.45
N THR A 204 -15.40 27.06 -2.19
CA THR A 204 -16.18 26.27 -3.15
C THR A 204 -17.44 27.01 -3.58
N ALA A 205 -18.20 27.57 -2.63
CA ALA A 205 -19.40 28.33 -2.94
C ALA A 205 -19.11 29.61 -3.75
N GLN A 206 -18.00 30.29 -3.45
CA GLN A 206 -17.52 31.43 -4.22
C GLN A 206 -17.18 31.05 -5.67
N LEU A 207 -16.38 29.98 -5.88
CA LEU A 207 -16.04 29.47 -7.22
C LEU A 207 -17.28 29.13 -8.03
N ILE A 208 -18.30 28.55 -7.38
CA ILE A 208 -19.58 28.26 -8.03
C ILE A 208 -20.30 29.57 -8.39
N ALA A 209 -20.39 30.54 -7.47
CA ALA A 209 -21.05 31.81 -7.71
C ALA A 209 -20.39 32.60 -8.86
N ASP A 210 -19.06 32.63 -8.91
CA ASP A 210 -18.29 33.27 -9.97
C ASP A 210 -18.57 32.63 -11.36
N LYS A 211 -18.85 31.31 -11.38
CA LYS A 211 -19.13 30.59 -12.61
C LYS A 211 -20.57 30.70 -13.09
N VAL A 212 -21.55 30.68 -12.18
CA VAL A 212 -22.97 30.57 -12.52
C VAL A 212 -23.78 31.81 -12.19
N GLY A 213 -23.18 32.85 -11.59
CA GLY A 213 -23.84 34.07 -11.18
C GLY A 213 -24.93 33.82 -10.14
N ASP A 214 -26.08 34.49 -10.28
CA ASP A 214 -27.22 34.45 -9.36
C ASP A 214 -28.35 33.47 -9.78
N GLN A 215 -28.10 32.61 -10.78
CA GLN A 215 -29.14 31.78 -11.40
C GLN A 215 -29.88 30.88 -10.40
N TYR A 216 -29.23 30.44 -9.33
CA TYR A 216 -29.87 29.57 -8.31
C TYR A 216 -30.66 30.35 -7.25
N LEU A 217 -30.50 31.66 -7.17
CA LEU A 217 -31.38 32.49 -6.33
C LEU A 217 -32.81 32.61 -6.89
N GLN A 218 -32.98 32.32 -8.19
CA GLN A 218 -34.27 32.36 -8.88
C GLN A 218 -35.03 31.03 -8.83
N GLN A 219 -34.41 29.96 -8.28
CA GLN A 219 -34.99 28.63 -8.19
C GLN A 219 -35.65 28.40 -6.82
N PRO A 220 -36.61 27.46 -6.71
CA PRO A 220 -37.06 26.98 -5.41
C PRO A 220 -35.89 26.52 -4.55
N ARG A 221 -35.86 26.95 -3.28
CA ARG A 221 -34.73 26.75 -2.35
C ARG A 221 -34.23 25.32 -2.30
N GLU A 222 -35.12 24.33 -2.21
CA GLU A 222 -34.74 22.91 -2.17
C GLU A 222 -34.06 22.41 -3.46
N GLN A 223 -34.55 22.88 -4.60
CA GLN A 223 -33.94 22.55 -5.89
C GLN A 223 -32.55 23.20 -6.04
N ALA A 224 -32.42 24.45 -5.60
CA ALA A 224 -31.15 25.17 -5.56
C ALA A 224 -30.15 24.46 -4.64
N ILE A 225 -30.54 24.01 -3.45
CA ILE A 225 -29.70 23.24 -2.52
C ILE A 225 -29.18 21.95 -3.18
N LEU A 226 -30.06 21.19 -3.84
CA LEU A 226 -29.65 19.94 -4.50
C LEU A 226 -28.70 20.20 -5.68
N ALA A 227 -28.98 21.23 -6.48
CA ALA A 227 -28.13 21.57 -7.62
C ALA A 227 -26.75 22.10 -7.19
N LEU A 228 -26.73 23.05 -6.25
CA LEU A 228 -25.49 23.61 -5.71
C LEU A 228 -24.69 22.57 -4.91
N GLY A 229 -25.36 21.66 -4.21
CA GLY A 229 -24.71 20.54 -3.53
C GLY A 229 -23.96 19.63 -4.50
N ARG A 230 -24.55 19.32 -5.66
CA ARG A 230 -23.87 18.54 -6.72
C ARG A 230 -22.67 19.30 -7.30
N LEU A 231 -22.83 20.57 -7.65
CA LEU A 231 -21.74 21.41 -8.12
C LEU A 231 -20.61 21.51 -7.08
N GLY A 232 -20.98 21.59 -5.79
CA GLY A 232 -20.02 21.58 -4.70
C GLY A 232 -19.24 20.28 -4.61
N ILE A 233 -19.90 19.13 -4.69
CA ILE A 233 -19.26 17.81 -4.73
C ILE A 233 -18.31 17.72 -5.92
N ASP A 234 -18.75 18.10 -7.12
CA ASP A 234 -17.90 18.04 -8.33
C ASP A 234 -16.65 18.92 -8.16
N SER A 235 -16.80 20.14 -7.63
CA SER A 235 -15.71 21.06 -7.37
C SER A 235 -14.71 20.51 -6.34
N ILE A 236 -15.19 19.92 -5.25
CA ILE A 236 -14.34 19.28 -4.23
C ILE A 236 -13.61 18.07 -4.82
N MET A 237 -14.30 17.23 -5.59
CA MET A 237 -13.67 16.07 -6.24
C MET A 237 -12.61 16.48 -7.25
N ASP A 238 -12.79 17.58 -7.97
CA ASP A 238 -11.75 18.10 -8.87
C ASP A 238 -10.53 18.61 -8.09
N SER A 239 -10.74 19.28 -6.95
CA SER A 239 -9.64 19.66 -6.04
C SER A 239 -8.90 18.42 -5.51
N ILE A 240 -9.63 17.40 -5.03
CA ILE A 240 -9.02 16.15 -4.55
C ILE A 240 -8.18 15.50 -5.65
N ARG A 241 -8.69 15.40 -6.88
CA ARG A 241 -7.93 14.86 -8.03
C ARG A 241 -6.64 15.63 -8.29
N ALA A 242 -6.71 16.97 -8.23
CA ALA A 242 -5.54 17.81 -8.41
C ALA A 242 -4.47 17.58 -7.32
N THR A 243 -4.89 17.52 -6.06
CA THR A 243 -4.01 17.21 -4.92
C THR A 243 -3.35 15.83 -5.07
N LEU A 244 -4.12 14.80 -5.47
CA LEU A 244 -3.60 13.45 -5.69
C LEU A 244 -2.56 13.40 -6.82
N LEU A 245 -2.78 14.14 -7.91
CA LEU A 245 -1.80 14.26 -8.99
C LEU A 245 -0.50 14.94 -8.52
N ARG A 246 -0.59 15.95 -7.65
CA ARG A 246 0.59 16.56 -7.01
C ARG A 246 1.37 15.57 -6.15
N MET A 247 0.68 14.59 -5.54
CA MET A 247 1.29 13.47 -4.81
C MET A 247 1.82 12.36 -5.72
N ASN A 248 1.75 12.51 -7.06
CA ASN A 248 2.06 11.46 -8.04
C ASN A 248 1.18 10.20 -7.86
N ILE A 249 -0.10 10.39 -7.53
CA ILE A 249 -1.09 9.31 -7.36
C ILE A 249 -2.15 9.44 -8.44
N ARG A 250 -2.48 8.33 -9.10
CA ARG A 250 -3.50 8.24 -10.14
C ARG A 250 -4.49 7.12 -9.83
N TYR A 251 -5.71 7.31 -10.27
CA TYR A 251 -6.80 6.35 -10.13
C TYR A 251 -7.36 5.99 -11.49
N ASP A 252 -7.76 4.73 -11.62
CA ASP A 252 -8.47 4.22 -12.80
C ASP A 252 -9.96 4.53 -12.69
N ASN A 253 -10.51 4.59 -11.46
CA ASN A 253 -11.91 4.85 -11.22
C ASN A 253 -12.16 5.63 -9.91
N PHE A 254 -13.17 6.50 -9.95
CA PHE A 254 -13.80 7.12 -8.79
C PHE A 254 -15.20 6.52 -8.66
N PHE A 255 -15.34 5.52 -7.79
CA PHE A 255 -16.56 4.75 -7.65
C PHE A 255 -17.58 5.50 -6.80
N SER A 256 -18.74 5.82 -7.36
CA SER A 256 -19.84 6.50 -6.65
C SER A 256 -20.65 5.51 -5.83
N GLU A 257 -20.76 5.74 -4.51
CA GLU A 257 -21.63 4.96 -3.62
C GLU A 257 -23.08 4.97 -4.12
N LYS A 258 -23.56 6.12 -4.57
CA LYS A 258 -24.90 6.30 -5.11
C LYS A 258 -25.19 5.35 -6.26
N SER A 259 -24.17 4.97 -7.04
CA SER A 259 -24.34 4.04 -8.16
C SER A 259 -24.80 2.65 -7.71
N LEU A 260 -24.49 2.21 -6.50
CA LEU A 260 -24.93 0.93 -5.93
C LEU A 260 -26.48 0.89 -5.80
N TYR A 261 -27.07 2.01 -5.45
CA TYR A 261 -28.51 2.14 -5.28
C TYR A 261 -29.21 2.33 -6.64
N THR A 262 -28.72 3.28 -7.44
CA THR A 262 -29.37 3.62 -8.73
C THR A 262 -29.27 2.54 -9.79
N SER A 263 -28.27 1.66 -9.73
CA SER A 263 -28.11 0.50 -10.62
C SER A 263 -28.89 -0.74 -10.16
N GLY A 264 -29.50 -0.70 -8.96
CA GLY A 264 -30.17 -1.83 -8.35
C GLY A 264 -29.23 -2.91 -7.80
N GLN A 265 -27.92 -2.65 -7.68
CA GLN A 265 -26.97 -3.60 -7.10
C GLN A 265 -27.25 -3.87 -5.63
N SER A 266 -27.59 -2.84 -4.85
CA SER A 266 -28.00 -2.99 -3.46
C SER A 266 -29.20 -3.93 -3.30
N GLU A 267 -30.24 -3.76 -4.10
CA GLU A 267 -31.43 -4.63 -4.01
C GLU A 267 -31.12 -6.06 -4.44
N ARG A 268 -30.26 -6.28 -5.45
CA ARG A 268 -29.83 -7.62 -5.86
C ARG A 268 -29.06 -8.33 -4.75
N ALA A 269 -28.09 -7.66 -4.14
CA ALA A 269 -27.29 -8.23 -3.06
C ALA A 269 -28.15 -8.56 -1.82
N LEU A 270 -29.07 -7.65 -1.44
CA LEU A 270 -30.01 -7.90 -0.36
C LEU A 270 -31.00 -9.03 -0.68
N ALA A 271 -31.46 -9.16 -1.94
CA ALA A 271 -32.31 -10.28 -2.36
C ALA A 271 -31.59 -11.62 -2.22
N LEU A 272 -30.31 -11.71 -2.56
CA LEU A 272 -29.49 -12.92 -2.35
C LEU A 272 -29.41 -13.31 -0.88
N LEU A 273 -29.15 -12.35 0.01
CA LEU A 273 -29.11 -12.60 1.45
C LEU A 273 -30.48 -13.01 2.01
N ARG A 274 -31.57 -12.37 1.50
CA ARG A 274 -32.95 -12.73 1.87
C ARG A 274 -33.31 -14.16 1.44
N ALA A 275 -32.93 -14.58 0.24
CA ALA A 275 -33.13 -15.95 -0.25
C ALA A 275 -32.40 -17.01 0.59
N LYS A 276 -31.33 -16.62 1.27
CA LYS A 276 -30.58 -17.47 2.22
C LYS A 276 -31.07 -17.36 3.66
N ASN A 277 -32.15 -16.60 3.93
CA ASN A 277 -32.70 -16.32 5.27
C ASN A 277 -31.69 -15.64 6.23
N LEU A 278 -30.77 -14.83 5.68
CA LEU A 278 -29.75 -14.11 6.45
C LEU A 278 -30.14 -12.66 6.75
N LEU A 279 -31.31 -12.21 6.28
CA LEU A 279 -31.90 -10.91 6.61
C LEU A 279 -33.15 -11.10 7.48
N VAL A 280 -33.16 -10.43 8.62
CA VAL A 280 -34.23 -10.53 9.63
C VAL A 280 -34.81 -9.12 9.88
N GLU A 281 -36.14 -9.00 9.84
CA GLU A 281 -36.83 -7.77 10.26
C GLU A 281 -37.07 -7.83 11.77
N HIS A 282 -36.58 -6.81 12.49
CA HIS A 282 -36.76 -6.68 13.93
C HIS A 282 -36.88 -5.22 14.36
N ASP A 283 -37.91 -4.89 15.14
CA ASP A 283 -38.22 -3.52 15.59
C ASP A 283 -38.28 -2.50 14.42
N GLY A 284 -38.80 -2.91 13.25
CA GLY A 284 -38.92 -2.08 12.06
C GLY A 284 -37.60 -1.83 11.30
N ALA A 285 -36.48 -2.36 11.78
CA ALA A 285 -35.19 -2.33 11.11
C ALA A 285 -34.90 -3.66 10.41
N LEU A 286 -34.10 -3.60 9.32
CA LEU A 286 -33.58 -4.76 8.62
C LEU A 286 -32.20 -5.10 9.16
N TRP A 287 -32.00 -6.33 9.61
CA TRP A 287 -30.77 -6.83 10.20
C TRP A 287 -30.16 -7.93 9.36
N PHE A 288 -28.85 -7.96 9.29
CA PHE A 288 -28.07 -9.08 8.77
C PHE A 288 -27.67 -9.98 9.94
N SER A 289 -27.88 -11.30 9.78
CA SER A 289 -27.47 -12.34 10.72
C SER A 289 -26.72 -13.41 9.94
N GLU A 290 -25.45 -13.66 10.26
CA GLU A 290 -24.58 -14.57 9.50
C GLU A 290 -25.08 -16.03 9.53
N ASP A 291 -25.75 -16.44 10.62
CA ASP A 291 -26.31 -17.79 10.82
C ASP A 291 -27.84 -17.85 10.66
N GLY A 292 -28.49 -16.75 10.31
CA GLY A 292 -29.93 -16.65 10.17
C GLY A 292 -30.71 -16.72 11.51
N SER A 293 -30.01 -16.64 12.64
CA SER A 293 -30.64 -16.68 13.96
C SER A 293 -31.51 -15.46 14.24
N PRO A 294 -32.66 -15.63 14.91
CA PRO A 294 -33.48 -14.50 15.34
C PRO A 294 -32.71 -13.59 16.30
N ILE A 295 -32.88 -12.28 16.13
CA ILE A 295 -32.27 -11.28 17.00
C ILE A 295 -32.87 -11.34 18.38
N ARG A 296 -32.06 -11.64 19.40
CA ARG A 296 -32.52 -11.71 20.78
C ARG A 296 -32.61 -10.31 21.42
N LYS A 297 -33.67 -10.07 22.22
CA LYS A 297 -33.78 -8.82 23.00
C LYS A 297 -32.53 -8.61 23.84
N GLY A 298 -31.79 -7.51 23.59
CA GLY A 298 -30.55 -7.16 24.28
C GLY A 298 -29.24 -7.50 23.54
N GLN A 299 -29.27 -8.16 22.40
CA GLN A 299 -28.11 -8.49 21.57
C GLN A 299 -27.69 -7.37 20.59
N GLY A 300 -28.22 -6.23 20.63
CA GLY A 300 -27.63 -5.01 20.14
C GLY A 300 -27.68 -4.05 21.31
N LYS A 301 -26.58 -3.59 21.86
CA LYS A 301 -26.65 -2.36 22.63
C LYS A 301 -27.42 -1.41 21.73
N LYS A 302 -28.61 -0.96 22.17
CA LYS A 302 -29.31 0.13 21.50
C LYS A 302 -28.34 1.30 21.52
N LYS A 303 -27.55 1.48 20.47
CA LYS A 303 -27.07 2.81 20.18
C LYS A 303 -28.33 3.60 19.87
N THR A 304 -28.56 4.64 20.63
CA THR A 304 -29.72 5.52 20.44
C THR A 304 -29.65 6.09 19.01
N ASP A 305 -30.80 6.50 18.45
CA ASP A 305 -30.83 7.20 17.14
C ASP A 305 -29.81 8.35 17.08
N ALA A 306 -29.47 8.96 18.23
CA ALA A 306 -28.41 9.94 18.40
C ALA A 306 -27.00 9.34 18.22
N GLU A 307 -26.76 8.09 18.59
CA GLU A 307 -25.44 7.42 18.40
C GLU A 307 -25.25 6.90 16.96
N TYR A 308 -26.32 6.51 16.26
CA TYR A 308 -26.28 6.23 14.82
C TYR A 308 -26.14 7.52 13.99
N ALA A 309 -26.85 8.58 14.38
CA ALA A 309 -26.66 9.90 13.79
C ALA A 309 -25.25 10.45 14.07
N ASN A 310 -24.70 10.21 15.27
CA ASN A 310 -23.34 10.61 15.61
C ASN A 310 -22.26 9.74 14.94
N GLN A 311 -22.53 8.47 14.59
CA GLN A 311 -21.61 7.67 13.76
C GLN A 311 -21.69 8.04 12.28
N ALA A 312 -22.88 8.35 11.77
CA ALA A 312 -23.03 8.96 10.45
C ALA A 312 -22.49 10.41 10.42
N ASP A 313 -22.47 11.06 11.59
CA ASP A 313 -21.97 12.42 11.80
C ASP A 313 -20.56 12.46 12.44
N ALA A 314 -19.97 11.30 12.79
CA ALA A 314 -18.58 11.24 13.26
C ALA A 314 -17.68 11.70 12.13
N ASP A 315 -16.95 12.74 12.40
CA ASP A 315 -15.85 13.18 11.54
C ASP A 315 -14.82 12.05 11.53
N PRO A 316 -14.50 11.41 10.38
CA PRO A 316 -13.49 10.37 10.34
C PRO A 316 -12.11 10.89 10.77
N ASP A 317 -11.92 12.21 10.81
CA ASP A 317 -10.72 12.88 11.27
C ASP A 317 -10.80 13.33 12.76
N ALA A 318 -11.89 13.02 13.50
CA ALA A 318 -12.01 13.32 14.91
C ALA A 318 -11.34 12.22 15.76
N ASP A 319 -10.26 12.57 16.42
CA ASP A 319 -9.57 11.73 17.42
C ASP A 319 -10.52 11.49 18.63
N ASN A 320 -11.27 10.38 18.56
CA ASN A 320 -11.97 9.86 19.72
C ASN A 320 -10.94 9.05 20.53
N GLY A 321 -10.24 9.73 21.44
CA GLY A 321 -9.38 9.10 22.44
C GLY A 321 -10.20 8.21 23.39
N ALA A 322 -10.61 7.06 22.90
CA ALA A 322 -11.11 5.94 23.67
C ALA A 322 -10.02 4.88 23.73
N GLU A 323 -9.20 4.93 24.77
CA GLU A 323 -8.47 3.77 25.28
C GLU A 323 -9.51 2.74 25.74
N GLY A 324 -9.97 1.90 24.81
CA GLY A 324 -10.85 0.76 25.02
C GLY A 324 -10.12 -0.51 24.66
N GLU A 325 -9.93 -1.35 25.67
CA GLU A 325 -9.26 -2.63 25.70
C GLU A 325 -9.43 -3.48 24.41
N ALA A 326 -8.30 -3.76 23.78
CA ALA A 326 -8.18 -4.56 22.56
C ALA A 326 -8.13 -6.06 22.89
N ASP A 327 -9.21 -6.64 23.41
CA ASP A 327 -9.21 -8.07 23.74
C ASP A 327 -10.54 -8.82 23.48
N GLU A 328 -11.32 -8.44 22.47
CA GLU A 328 -12.50 -9.22 22.02
C GLU A 328 -12.64 -9.35 20.49
N ALA A 329 -11.56 -9.43 19.75
CA ALA A 329 -11.57 -9.36 18.28
C ALA A 329 -11.87 -10.69 17.55
N GLN A 330 -12.47 -11.68 18.19
CA GLN A 330 -12.87 -12.95 17.54
C GLN A 330 -14.28 -13.43 17.85
N THR A 331 -15.16 -12.57 18.31
CA THR A 331 -16.57 -12.97 18.51
C THR A 331 -17.30 -12.91 17.16
N ALA A 332 -17.87 -14.03 16.73
CA ALA A 332 -18.74 -14.12 15.56
C ALA A 332 -19.78 -13.00 15.58
N ILE A 333 -19.94 -12.28 14.46
CA ILE A 333 -20.93 -11.21 14.34
C ILE A 333 -22.31 -11.86 14.36
N GLN A 334 -23.06 -11.67 15.45
CA GLN A 334 -24.36 -12.29 15.58
C GLN A 334 -25.46 -11.54 14.81
N ALA A 335 -25.41 -10.20 14.76
CA ALA A 335 -26.34 -9.41 13.96
C ALA A 335 -25.88 -7.95 13.76
N VAL A 336 -26.14 -7.38 12.58
CA VAL A 336 -25.79 -5.99 12.22
C VAL A 336 -26.97 -5.32 11.53
N VAL A 337 -27.25 -4.05 11.87
CA VAL A 337 -28.31 -3.26 11.22
C VAL A 337 -27.89 -2.90 9.80
N VAL A 338 -28.71 -3.29 8.82
CA VAL A 338 -28.55 -2.93 7.41
C VAL A 338 -29.34 -1.67 7.06
N ARG A 339 -30.61 -1.61 7.50
CA ARG A 339 -31.47 -0.44 7.35
C ARG A 339 -32.15 -0.10 8.68
N SER A 340 -32.11 1.18 9.08
CA SER A 340 -32.65 1.61 10.36
C SER A 340 -34.19 1.64 10.37
N ALA A 341 -34.80 1.60 11.57
CA ALA A 341 -36.24 1.73 11.79
C ALA A 341 -36.75 3.16 11.57
N LYS A 342 -35.89 4.15 11.42
CA LYS A 342 -36.28 5.55 11.28
C LYS A 342 -37.07 5.76 10.00
N VAL A 343 -38.30 6.28 10.11
CA VAL A 343 -39.14 6.59 8.95
C VAL A 343 -38.61 7.87 8.31
N ILE A 344 -37.85 7.72 7.24
CA ILE A 344 -37.40 8.80 6.38
C ILE A 344 -38.14 8.65 5.05
N SER A 345 -38.45 9.78 4.40
CA SER A 345 -39.18 9.80 3.13
C SER A 345 -38.44 9.12 1.96
N ASP A 346 -37.09 9.07 2.05
CA ASP A 346 -36.24 8.43 1.08
C ASP A 346 -35.73 7.08 1.64
N PRO A 347 -35.99 5.96 0.97
CA PRO A 347 -35.47 4.64 1.38
C PRO A 347 -33.94 4.59 1.52
N ASP A 348 -33.21 5.37 0.70
CA ASP A 348 -31.75 5.39 0.70
C ASP A 348 -31.19 6.13 1.93
N GLU A 349 -31.93 7.11 2.49
CA GLU A 349 -31.56 7.77 3.76
C GLU A 349 -31.69 6.85 5.00
N ARG A 350 -32.31 5.66 4.85
CA ARG A 350 -32.44 4.64 5.93
C ARG A 350 -31.27 3.65 5.94
N ALA A 351 -30.45 3.64 4.90
CA ALA A 351 -29.31 2.74 4.78
C ALA A 351 -28.24 3.10 5.81
N THR A 352 -27.63 2.08 6.41
CA THR A 352 -26.37 2.22 7.15
C THR A 352 -25.20 2.04 6.19
N TYR A 353 -23.98 2.39 6.60
CA TYR A 353 -22.79 2.13 5.78
C TYR A 353 -22.66 0.66 5.38
N PHE A 354 -23.01 -0.25 6.26
CA PHE A 354 -23.00 -1.68 5.95
C PHE A 354 -23.98 -2.07 4.81
N CYS A 355 -25.02 -1.28 4.57
CA CYS A 355 -25.94 -1.50 3.45
C CYS A 355 -25.26 -1.28 2.09
N SER A 356 -24.25 -0.40 2.00
CA SER A 356 -23.45 -0.17 0.80
C SER A 356 -22.25 -1.12 0.71
N ASP A 357 -21.69 -1.55 1.83
CA ASP A 357 -20.55 -2.49 1.85
C ASP A 357 -20.92 -3.86 1.26
N ILE A 358 -22.14 -4.35 1.54
CA ILE A 358 -22.63 -5.64 1.03
C ILE A 358 -22.63 -5.70 -0.51
N PRO A 359 -23.31 -4.81 -1.24
CA PRO A 359 -23.29 -4.84 -2.70
C PRO A 359 -21.93 -4.48 -3.28
N TYR A 360 -21.13 -3.69 -2.57
CA TYR A 360 -19.83 -3.27 -3.05
C TYR A 360 -18.79 -4.41 -3.01
N VAL A 361 -18.76 -5.21 -1.96
CA VAL A 361 -17.90 -6.41 -1.95
C VAL A 361 -18.33 -7.41 -3.02
N TRP A 362 -19.64 -7.55 -3.27
CA TRP A 362 -20.17 -8.36 -4.37
C TRP A 362 -19.69 -7.83 -5.73
N ASN A 363 -19.83 -6.54 -5.97
CA ASN A 363 -19.38 -5.87 -7.19
C ASN A 363 -17.90 -6.11 -7.47
N LYS A 364 -17.04 -5.97 -6.46
CA LYS A 364 -15.59 -6.17 -6.62
C LYS A 364 -15.22 -7.61 -6.95
N VAL A 365 -15.66 -8.55 -6.12
CA VAL A 365 -15.19 -9.94 -6.18
C VAL A 365 -15.95 -10.75 -7.22
N HIS A 366 -17.28 -10.57 -7.31
CA HIS A 366 -18.13 -11.35 -8.23
C HIS A 366 -18.23 -10.69 -9.60
N ASP A 367 -18.73 -9.44 -9.67
CA ASP A 367 -19.07 -8.81 -10.93
C ASP A 367 -17.82 -8.42 -11.73
N ARG A 368 -16.78 -7.94 -11.03
CA ARG A 368 -15.52 -7.43 -11.63
C ARG A 368 -14.36 -8.44 -11.52
N GLY A 369 -14.50 -9.50 -10.72
CA GLY A 369 -13.58 -10.63 -10.65
C GLY A 369 -12.22 -10.30 -10.05
N PHE A 370 -12.13 -9.33 -9.13
CA PHE A 370 -10.86 -9.00 -8.47
C PHE A 370 -10.46 -10.04 -7.43
N ASN A 371 -9.21 -10.49 -7.52
CA ASN A 371 -8.58 -11.38 -6.57
C ASN A 371 -7.05 -11.14 -6.55
N PRO A 372 -6.53 -10.39 -5.56
CA PRO A 372 -7.23 -9.83 -4.40
C PRO A 372 -7.99 -8.52 -4.67
N ALA A 373 -9.04 -8.26 -3.87
CA ALA A 373 -9.65 -6.96 -3.66
C ALA A 373 -9.12 -6.39 -2.33
N VAL A 374 -8.22 -5.43 -2.40
CA VAL A 374 -7.54 -4.84 -1.25
C VAL A 374 -8.23 -3.54 -0.87
N TYR A 375 -8.61 -3.42 0.40
CA TYR A 375 -9.15 -2.20 1.01
C TYR A 375 -8.10 -1.61 1.95
N VAL A 376 -7.89 -0.31 1.89
CA VAL A 376 -7.00 0.43 2.80
C VAL A 376 -7.85 1.38 3.64
N TRP A 377 -8.11 1.04 4.90
CA TRP A 377 -9.02 1.76 5.80
C TRP A 377 -8.31 2.31 7.03
N GLY A 378 -8.85 3.41 7.58
CA GLY A 378 -8.41 3.96 8.85
C GLY A 378 -8.83 3.08 10.03
N GLU A 379 -8.17 3.27 11.17
CA GLU A 379 -8.44 2.51 12.40
C GLU A 379 -9.86 2.71 12.97
N ASP A 380 -10.55 3.76 12.58
CA ASP A 380 -11.96 4.02 12.88
C ASP A 380 -12.92 2.99 12.24
N HIS A 381 -12.50 2.34 11.13
CA HIS A 381 -13.24 1.28 10.45
C HIS A 381 -12.90 -0.14 10.93
N GLN A 382 -12.11 -0.29 11.99
CA GLN A 382 -11.70 -1.63 12.48
C GLN A 382 -12.91 -2.53 12.82
N ALA A 383 -13.99 -1.95 13.33
CA ALA A 383 -15.23 -2.69 13.66
C ALA A 383 -16.01 -3.18 12.42
N ASP A 384 -15.74 -2.62 11.23
CA ASP A 384 -16.45 -2.98 10.00
C ASP A 384 -15.78 -4.16 9.27
N VAL A 385 -14.49 -4.41 9.54
CA VAL A 385 -13.72 -5.50 8.93
C VAL A 385 -14.43 -6.86 9.03
N PRO A 386 -14.80 -7.37 10.23
CA PRO A 386 -15.48 -8.65 10.34
C PRO A 386 -16.85 -8.66 9.66
N ARG A 387 -17.52 -7.50 9.53
CA ARG A 387 -18.83 -7.37 8.87
C ARG A 387 -18.72 -7.57 7.36
N VAL A 388 -17.69 -6.98 6.71
CA VAL A 388 -17.46 -7.17 5.27
C VAL A 388 -17.08 -8.62 4.96
N HIS A 389 -16.24 -9.25 5.77
CA HIS A 389 -15.91 -10.68 5.64
C HIS A 389 -17.14 -11.58 5.82
N ALA A 390 -18.00 -11.28 6.80
CA ALA A 390 -19.24 -12.02 7.01
C ALA A 390 -20.19 -11.86 5.79
N ALA A 391 -20.32 -10.66 5.25
CA ALA A 391 -21.10 -10.41 4.04
C ALA A 391 -20.53 -11.16 2.83
N ALA A 392 -19.21 -11.17 2.64
CA ALA A 392 -18.56 -11.92 1.57
C ALA A 392 -18.86 -13.42 1.67
N ARG A 393 -18.68 -14.03 2.84
CA ARG A 393 -19.02 -15.46 3.08
C ARG A 393 -20.50 -15.73 2.85
N ALA A 394 -21.39 -14.90 3.38
CA ALA A 394 -22.83 -15.03 3.21
C ALA A 394 -23.27 -14.97 1.75
N LEU A 395 -22.65 -14.12 0.95
CA LEU A 395 -22.87 -14.03 -0.47
C LEU A 395 -22.27 -15.22 -1.25
N GLY A 396 -21.41 -16.03 -0.63
CA GLY A 396 -20.73 -17.17 -1.25
C GLY A 396 -19.48 -16.77 -2.05
N LEU A 397 -18.89 -15.63 -1.70
CA LEU A 397 -17.63 -15.17 -2.28
C LEU A 397 -16.43 -15.89 -1.65
N ASN A 398 -15.31 -15.91 -2.39
CA ASN A 398 -14.04 -16.33 -1.81
C ASN A 398 -13.55 -15.26 -0.80
N ASP A 399 -13.61 -15.57 0.49
CA ASP A 399 -13.22 -14.66 1.57
C ASP A 399 -11.71 -14.30 1.50
N ASP A 400 -10.88 -15.23 1.02
CA ASP A 400 -9.46 -14.98 0.81
C ASP A 400 -9.16 -13.91 -0.27
N ALA A 401 -10.10 -13.66 -1.16
CA ALA A 401 -9.98 -12.59 -2.15
C ALA A 401 -10.15 -11.19 -1.52
N VAL A 402 -10.77 -11.09 -0.35
CA VAL A 402 -10.99 -9.82 0.36
C VAL A 402 -9.84 -9.59 1.33
N LYS A 403 -9.08 -8.52 1.13
CA LYS A 403 -7.96 -8.12 1.99
C LYS A 403 -8.21 -6.72 2.53
N ILE A 404 -8.40 -6.60 3.84
CA ILE A 404 -8.69 -5.31 4.49
C ILE A 404 -7.51 -4.94 5.37
N LEU A 405 -6.88 -3.81 5.05
CA LEU A 405 -5.75 -3.25 5.76
C LEU A 405 -6.23 -2.10 6.62
N ILE A 406 -5.96 -2.16 7.91
CA ILE A 406 -6.25 -1.07 8.84
C ILE A 406 -4.96 -0.33 9.15
N TYR A 407 -4.91 0.97 8.82
CA TYR A 407 -3.77 1.80 9.17
C TYR A 407 -4.07 2.68 10.40
N ARG A 408 -3.05 2.89 11.23
CA ARG A 408 -3.12 3.83 12.37
C ARG A 408 -3.03 5.26 11.86
N PHE A 409 -3.78 6.16 12.50
CA PHE A 409 -3.75 7.58 12.16
C PHE A 409 -2.37 8.21 12.41
N ILE A 410 -2.19 9.39 11.85
CA ILE A 410 -0.99 10.19 12.04
C ILE A 410 -1.24 11.24 13.13
N THR A 411 -0.20 11.52 13.92
CA THR A 411 -0.18 12.66 14.84
C THR A 411 0.72 13.72 14.24
N LEU A 412 0.18 14.94 14.06
CA LEU A 412 0.94 16.08 13.57
C LEU A 412 1.54 16.84 14.73
N MET A 413 2.83 17.20 14.57
CA MET A 413 3.56 18.06 15.49
C MET A 413 4.02 19.32 14.74
N SER A 414 3.93 20.47 15.38
CA SER A 414 4.52 21.72 14.93
C SER A 414 4.95 22.52 16.15
N GLY A 415 6.18 23.05 16.17
CA GLY A 415 6.72 23.75 17.33
C GLY A 415 6.77 22.89 18.59
N GLY A 416 6.89 21.56 18.47
CA GLY A 416 6.91 20.61 19.59
C GLY A 416 5.55 20.35 20.26
N GLN A 417 4.45 20.82 19.67
CA GLN A 417 3.09 20.60 20.16
C GLN A 417 2.24 19.82 19.15
N GLU A 418 1.33 18.99 19.66
CA GLU A 418 0.37 18.26 18.81
C GLU A 418 -0.68 19.23 18.22
N VAL A 419 -0.86 19.16 16.91
CA VAL A 419 -1.87 19.93 16.19
C VAL A 419 -3.10 19.03 15.99
N ARG A 420 -4.18 19.38 16.70
CA ARG A 420 -5.48 18.67 16.55
C ARG A 420 -6.25 19.22 15.37
N MET A 421 -6.74 18.31 14.54
CA MET A 421 -7.48 18.61 13.31
C MET A 421 -8.96 18.32 13.43
N GLY A 422 -9.80 19.04 12.65
CA GLY A 422 -11.22 18.77 12.54
C GLY A 422 -11.87 19.60 11.45
N LYS A 423 -12.34 18.99 10.36
CA LYS A 423 -12.99 19.67 9.22
C LYS A 423 -14.16 20.56 9.63
N ARG A 424 -15.01 20.09 10.55
CA ARG A 424 -16.18 20.87 11.01
C ARG A 424 -15.81 22.09 11.86
N LYS A 425 -14.64 22.08 12.49
CA LYS A 425 -14.15 23.17 13.37
C LYS A 425 -13.31 24.19 12.61
N GLY A 426 -13.03 23.97 11.31
CA GLY A 426 -12.23 24.88 10.49
C GLY A 426 -10.72 24.87 10.79
N ASN A 427 -10.21 23.85 11.48
CA ASN A 427 -8.79 23.70 11.80
C ASN A 427 -8.17 22.45 11.13
N ALA A 428 -8.68 22.07 9.95
CA ALA A 428 -8.09 21.01 9.15
C ALA A 428 -6.76 21.47 8.52
N ILE A 429 -5.78 20.59 8.47
CA ILE A 429 -4.55 20.80 7.69
C ILE A 429 -4.73 20.08 6.35
N TRP A 430 -4.65 20.84 5.27
CA TRP A 430 -4.83 20.31 3.93
C TRP A 430 -3.54 19.66 3.42
N ILE A 431 -3.66 18.62 2.62
CA ILE A 431 -2.49 17.99 1.97
C ILE A 431 -1.74 19.03 1.14
N ASP A 432 -2.45 19.92 0.44
CA ASP A 432 -1.84 20.93 -0.42
C ASP A 432 -0.92 21.88 0.35
N ASP A 433 -1.30 22.30 1.55
CA ASP A 433 -0.45 23.14 2.41
C ASP A 433 0.86 22.43 2.77
N VAL A 434 0.77 21.13 3.12
CA VAL A 434 1.96 20.33 3.44
C VAL A 434 2.81 20.09 2.19
N LEU A 435 2.20 19.85 1.03
CA LEU A 435 2.92 19.70 -0.25
C LEU A 435 3.68 20.97 -0.65
N ASP A 436 3.11 22.15 -0.39
CA ASP A 436 3.78 23.43 -0.66
C ASP A 436 5.02 23.62 0.23
N GLU A 437 5.01 23.10 1.44
CA GLU A 437 6.11 23.24 2.39
C GLU A 437 7.18 22.15 2.23
N THR A 438 6.81 20.90 1.95
CA THR A 438 7.72 19.74 2.05
C THR A 438 7.95 19.03 0.71
N GLY A 439 7.08 19.23 -0.25
CA GLY A 439 7.04 18.48 -1.49
C GLY A 439 6.46 17.06 -1.36
N PRO A 440 6.09 16.43 -2.49
CA PRO A 440 5.43 15.12 -2.50
C PRO A 440 6.33 13.98 -2.02
N ASP A 441 7.62 14.00 -2.34
CA ASP A 441 8.54 12.91 -2.03
C ASP A 441 8.77 12.74 -0.53
N ALA A 442 8.95 13.86 0.19
CA ALA A 442 9.13 13.84 1.65
C ALA A 442 7.85 13.38 2.34
N LEU A 443 6.68 13.86 1.89
CA LEU A 443 5.40 13.43 2.42
C LEU A 443 5.18 11.92 2.21
N ARG A 444 5.36 11.40 0.99
CA ARG A 444 5.23 9.97 0.69
C ARG A 444 6.19 9.12 1.52
N TYR A 445 7.45 9.53 1.62
CA TYR A 445 8.46 8.80 2.40
C TYR A 445 8.05 8.64 3.86
N ILE A 446 7.57 9.72 4.50
CA ILE A 446 7.13 9.68 5.90
C ILE A 446 5.90 8.79 6.07
N MET A 447 4.91 8.88 5.17
CA MET A 447 3.71 8.05 5.25
C MET A 447 4.02 6.54 5.17
N LEU A 448 5.16 6.17 4.56
CA LEU A 448 5.66 4.81 4.46
C LEU A 448 6.71 4.44 5.51
N SER A 449 7.14 5.38 6.38
CA SER A 449 8.30 5.20 7.26
C SER A 449 8.09 4.16 8.37
N ARG A 450 6.85 3.81 8.67
CA ARG A 450 6.46 2.85 9.70
C ARG A 450 5.48 1.82 9.17
N SER A 451 5.42 0.67 9.84
CA SER A 451 4.37 -0.32 9.62
C SER A 451 2.98 0.32 9.71
N ILE A 452 2.02 -0.19 8.95
CA ILE A 452 0.63 0.29 8.98
C ILE A 452 0.01 0.25 10.38
N ASP A 453 0.44 -0.71 11.21
CA ASP A 453 -0.04 -0.91 12.59
C ASP A 453 0.56 0.08 13.60
N THR A 454 1.48 0.94 13.17
CA THR A 454 2.20 1.86 14.05
C THR A 454 1.78 3.30 13.76
N LYS A 455 1.44 4.07 14.79
CA LYS A 455 1.19 5.51 14.66
C LYS A 455 2.44 6.22 14.13
N ILE A 456 2.24 7.18 13.23
CA ILE A 456 3.29 8.07 12.75
C ILE A 456 3.16 9.39 13.49
N VAL A 457 4.22 9.80 14.16
CA VAL A 457 4.36 11.18 14.63
C VAL A 457 5.07 11.95 13.53
N PHE A 458 4.38 12.91 12.95
CA PHE A 458 4.82 13.69 11.82
C PHE A 458 5.21 15.08 12.29
N ASP A 459 6.50 15.39 12.24
CA ASP A 459 7.04 16.69 12.56
C ASP A 459 7.29 17.49 11.27
N LEU A 460 6.47 18.52 11.05
CA LEU A 460 6.56 19.38 9.87
C LEU A 460 7.91 20.08 9.74
N ASP A 461 8.53 20.44 10.84
CA ASP A 461 9.78 21.21 10.83
C ASP A 461 10.97 20.36 10.35
N LEU A 462 10.99 19.05 10.71
CA LEU A 462 12.02 18.10 10.25
C LEU A 462 12.01 17.87 8.73
N LEU A 463 10.86 17.95 8.08
CA LEU A 463 10.74 17.67 6.65
C LEU A 463 11.20 18.83 5.76
N LYS A 464 11.26 20.04 6.31
CA LYS A 464 11.76 21.22 5.60
C LYS A 464 13.29 21.22 5.47
N GLU A 465 13.98 20.39 6.27
CA GLU A 465 15.43 20.34 6.24
C GLU A 465 15.96 19.63 4.97
N GLN A 466 16.83 20.30 4.21
CA GLN A 466 17.53 19.74 3.04
C GLN A 466 18.91 19.21 3.44
N ASN A 467 18.96 18.29 4.39
CA ASN A 467 20.20 17.69 4.92
C ASN A 467 19.99 16.23 5.32
N ASP A 468 21.03 15.58 5.83
CA ASP A 468 21.06 14.18 6.24
C ASP A 468 20.03 13.81 7.32
N LYS A 469 19.44 14.79 8.02
CA LYS A 469 18.37 14.56 8.98
C LYS A 469 17.03 14.28 8.29
N ASN A 470 16.86 14.73 7.04
CA ASN A 470 15.72 14.37 6.22
C ASN A 470 15.99 13.01 5.54
N PRO A 471 15.31 11.93 5.95
CA PRO A 471 15.67 10.59 5.51
C PRO A 471 15.37 10.31 4.03
N VAL A 472 14.47 11.07 3.38
CA VAL A 472 14.26 10.95 1.93
C VAL A 472 15.44 11.55 1.18
N PHE A 473 15.96 12.67 1.65
CA PHE A 473 17.15 13.32 1.07
C PHE A 473 18.35 12.36 1.02
N TYR A 474 18.58 11.60 2.09
CA TYR A 474 19.67 10.63 2.12
C TYR A 474 19.60 9.58 0.99
N VAL A 475 18.41 9.04 0.74
CA VAL A 475 18.22 8.01 -0.31
C VAL A 475 18.31 8.63 -1.70
N GLN A 476 17.68 9.79 -1.91
CA GLN A 476 17.72 10.52 -3.18
C GLN A 476 19.12 11.02 -3.49
N TYR A 477 19.87 11.51 -2.49
CA TYR A 477 21.25 11.91 -2.64
C TYR A 477 22.14 10.74 -3.09
N ALA A 478 21.95 9.53 -2.53
CA ALA A 478 22.67 8.36 -2.99
C ALA A 478 22.44 8.09 -4.49
N HIS A 479 21.20 8.20 -4.97
CA HIS A 479 20.88 8.08 -6.40
C HIS A 479 21.57 9.17 -7.24
N ALA A 480 21.43 10.44 -6.87
CA ALA A 480 22.04 11.57 -7.57
C ALA A 480 23.57 11.48 -7.61
N ARG A 481 24.20 10.98 -6.52
CA ARG A 481 25.64 10.73 -6.45
C ARG A 481 26.08 9.66 -7.45
N ILE A 482 25.32 8.57 -7.61
CA ILE A 482 25.61 7.54 -8.62
C ILE A 482 25.56 8.16 -10.02
N CYS A 483 24.52 8.93 -10.34
CA CYS A 483 24.39 9.64 -11.61
C CYS A 483 25.55 10.60 -11.87
N SER A 484 26.05 11.28 -10.82
CA SER A 484 27.23 12.14 -10.93
C SER A 484 28.52 11.40 -11.26
N ILE A 485 28.69 10.17 -10.71
CA ILE A 485 29.82 9.30 -11.02
C ILE A 485 29.77 8.87 -12.49
N GLU A 486 28.62 8.43 -12.98
CA GLU A 486 28.42 8.04 -14.38
C GLU A 486 28.78 9.19 -15.33
N ARG A 487 28.28 10.40 -15.09
CA ARG A 487 28.62 11.58 -15.89
C ARG A 487 30.11 11.90 -15.91
N LYS A 488 30.78 11.86 -14.76
CA LYS A 488 32.25 12.12 -14.69
C LYS A 488 33.06 11.11 -15.50
N VAL A 489 32.67 9.84 -15.49
CA VAL A 489 33.33 8.80 -16.31
C VAL A 489 33.11 9.05 -17.80
N GLU A 490 31.91 9.47 -18.19
CA GLU A 490 31.59 9.79 -19.58
C GLU A 490 32.38 11.03 -20.07
N GLU A 491 32.47 12.08 -19.26
CA GLU A 491 33.24 13.28 -19.55
C GLU A 491 34.75 12.96 -19.73
N GLN A 492 35.32 12.14 -18.86
CA GLN A 492 36.72 11.72 -18.95
C GLN A 492 36.98 10.81 -20.18
N GLY A 493 36.03 9.93 -20.49
CA GLY A 493 36.11 9.07 -21.68
C GLY A 493 36.03 9.83 -23.01
N GLN A 494 35.31 10.97 -23.04
CA GLN A 494 35.25 11.84 -24.23
C GLN A 494 36.53 12.65 -24.44
N SER A 495 37.32 12.89 -23.38
CA SER A 495 38.59 13.63 -23.46
C SER A 495 39.77 12.81 -23.99
N GLN A 496 39.66 11.46 -24.06
CA GLN A 496 40.83 10.59 -24.27
C GLN A 496 40.91 9.83 -25.61
N ALA A 497 39.90 9.79 -26.47
CA ALA A 497 40.06 9.20 -27.82
C ALA A 497 38.90 9.40 -28.81
N PRO A 498 39.16 9.34 -30.16
CA PRO A 498 38.10 9.19 -31.15
C PRO A 498 37.47 7.78 -31.04
N ARG A 499 36.16 7.72 -30.74
CA ARG A 499 35.39 6.49 -30.65
C ARG A 499 35.37 5.74 -31.96
N SER A 500 36.04 4.59 -32.06
CA SER A 500 35.75 3.64 -33.10
C SER A 500 34.40 2.96 -32.79
N LYS A 501 33.52 2.84 -33.80
CA LYS A 501 32.19 2.23 -33.72
C LYS A 501 32.16 0.76 -33.22
N ASN A 502 33.35 0.15 -33.01
CA ASN A 502 33.51 -1.23 -32.54
C ASN A 502 33.57 -1.39 -31.01
N GLN A 503 33.50 -0.30 -30.21
CA GLN A 503 33.54 -0.40 -28.74
C GLN A 503 32.18 -0.64 -28.10
N GLU A 504 31.08 -0.22 -28.75
CA GLU A 504 29.72 -0.46 -28.21
C GLU A 504 29.27 -1.92 -28.24
N SER A 505 29.83 -2.73 -29.13
CA SER A 505 29.53 -4.17 -29.20
C SER A 505 30.37 -5.05 -28.24
N ARG A 506 31.47 -4.51 -27.71
CA ARG A 506 32.32 -5.24 -26.75
C ARG A 506 31.84 -5.19 -25.29
N THR A 507 30.95 -4.28 -24.92
CA THR A 507 30.46 -4.17 -23.56
C THR A 507 29.33 -5.15 -23.22
N LYS A 508 28.81 -5.90 -24.19
CA LYS A 508 27.68 -6.82 -23.99
C LYS A 508 27.99 -8.17 -23.33
N ASN A 509 29.27 -8.57 -23.18
CA ASN A 509 29.65 -9.86 -22.59
C ASN A 509 31.05 -9.80 -21.93
N GLN A 510 31.31 -8.78 -21.11
CA GLN A 510 32.53 -8.83 -20.28
C GLN A 510 32.30 -9.75 -19.08
N ASP A 511 33.24 -10.69 -18.84
CA ASP A 511 33.33 -11.45 -17.59
C ASP A 511 33.68 -10.47 -16.46
N LEU A 512 32.63 -9.91 -15.82
CA LEU A 512 32.80 -9.01 -14.67
C LEU A 512 33.45 -9.79 -13.53
N ARG A 513 34.43 -9.18 -12.86
CA ARG A 513 35.07 -9.75 -11.67
C ARG A 513 34.96 -8.79 -10.51
N PHE A 514 34.52 -9.33 -9.38
CA PHE A 514 34.38 -8.61 -8.11
C PHE A 514 35.07 -9.44 -7.02
N GLU A 515 35.98 -8.81 -6.31
CA GLU A 515 36.80 -9.48 -5.29
C GLU A 515 36.65 -8.84 -3.91
N HIS A 516 36.40 -7.54 -3.90
CA HIS A 516 36.28 -6.80 -2.66
C HIS A 516 34.96 -7.11 -1.96
N VAL A 517 35.00 -7.30 -0.63
CA VAL A 517 33.80 -7.65 0.16
C VAL A 517 32.67 -6.64 0.02
N ALA A 518 32.97 -5.35 -0.11
CA ALA A 518 31.98 -4.31 -0.29
C ALA A 518 31.26 -4.40 -1.66
N GLU A 519 31.97 -4.80 -2.74
CA GLU A 519 31.38 -5.07 -4.04
C GLU A 519 30.37 -6.22 -3.95
N LEU A 520 30.80 -7.35 -3.38
CA LEU A 520 29.97 -8.55 -3.25
C LEU A 520 28.75 -8.31 -2.34
N ASN A 521 28.92 -7.54 -1.27
CA ASN A 521 27.80 -7.20 -0.36
C ASN A 521 26.78 -6.27 -1.03
N LEU A 522 27.25 -5.30 -1.83
CA LEU A 522 26.35 -4.45 -2.62
C LEU A 522 25.54 -5.30 -3.62
N ILE A 523 26.21 -6.22 -4.37
CA ILE A 523 25.51 -7.09 -5.32
C ILE A 523 24.45 -7.93 -4.59
N ARG A 524 24.80 -8.55 -3.45
CA ARG A 524 23.83 -9.32 -2.63
C ARG A 524 22.61 -8.47 -2.27
N LYS A 525 22.85 -7.21 -1.88
CA LYS A 525 21.77 -6.30 -1.55
C LYS A 525 20.87 -5.98 -2.75
N LEU A 526 21.44 -5.75 -3.94
CA LEU A 526 20.66 -5.50 -5.15
C LEU A 526 19.79 -6.71 -5.55
N LEU A 527 20.26 -7.92 -5.30
CA LEU A 527 19.55 -9.17 -5.63
C LEU A 527 18.31 -9.43 -4.77
N GLU A 528 18.15 -8.73 -3.67
CA GLU A 528 16.99 -8.89 -2.78
C GLU A 528 15.70 -8.27 -3.35
N LEU A 529 15.79 -7.35 -4.33
CA LEU A 529 14.61 -6.60 -4.80
C LEU A 529 13.43 -7.50 -5.22
N PRO A 530 13.58 -8.55 -6.02
CA PRO A 530 12.45 -9.42 -6.37
C PRO A 530 11.81 -10.08 -5.15
N GLU A 531 12.62 -10.51 -4.16
CA GLU A 531 12.12 -11.09 -2.92
C GLU A 531 11.37 -10.06 -2.05
N ILE A 532 11.85 -8.82 -2.01
CA ILE A 532 11.18 -7.70 -1.32
C ILE A 532 9.84 -7.39 -1.99
N VAL A 533 9.78 -7.37 -3.32
CA VAL A 533 8.52 -7.16 -4.06
C VAL A 533 7.50 -8.25 -3.73
N GLU A 534 7.89 -9.53 -3.77
CA GLU A 534 6.99 -10.64 -3.39
C GLU A 534 6.58 -10.58 -1.91
N MET A 535 7.52 -10.26 -1.03
CA MET A 535 7.23 -10.10 0.40
C MET A 535 6.19 -9.00 0.64
N VAL A 536 6.37 -7.81 0.03
CA VAL A 536 5.42 -6.70 0.17
C VAL A 536 4.08 -7.04 -0.48
N ALA A 537 4.06 -7.66 -1.67
CA ALA A 537 2.84 -8.08 -2.34
C ALA A 537 2.03 -9.10 -1.50
N THR A 538 2.71 -9.96 -0.74
CA THR A 538 2.07 -10.99 0.09
C THR A 538 1.67 -10.46 1.47
N SER A 539 2.56 -9.71 2.13
CA SER A 539 2.34 -9.19 3.48
C SER A 539 1.51 -7.91 3.51
N LEU A 540 1.42 -7.22 2.37
CA LEU A 540 0.81 -5.90 2.22
C LEU A 540 1.42 -4.84 3.15
N GLN A 541 2.74 -4.93 3.41
CA GLN A 541 3.51 -4.05 4.32
C GLN A 541 4.54 -3.21 3.54
N PRO A 542 4.14 -2.07 2.93
CA PRO A 542 5.00 -1.30 2.02
C PRO A 542 6.18 -0.59 2.71
N HIS A 543 6.18 -0.44 4.05
CA HIS A 543 7.28 0.17 4.80
C HIS A 543 8.63 -0.56 4.62
N HIS A 544 8.62 -1.83 4.19
CA HIS A 544 9.83 -2.57 3.88
C HIS A 544 10.66 -1.93 2.77
N TYR A 545 10.05 -1.20 1.84
CA TYR A 545 10.79 -0.46 0.82
C TYR A 545 11.64 0.67 1.40
N ILE A 546 11.17 1.34 2.45
CA ILE A 546 11.94 2.39 3.15
C ILE A 546 13.25 1.81 3.72
N THR A 547 13.13 0.68 4.43
CA THR A 547 14.29 -0.01 4.99
C THR A 547 15.25 -0.45 3.90
N TYR A 548 14.72 -1.09 2.86
CA TYR A 548 15.51 -1.62 1.75
C TYR A 548 16.22 -0.52 0.96
N ALA A 549 15.55 0.61 0.66
CA ALA A 549 16.16 1.75 -0.01
C ALA A 549 17.35 2.33 0.78
N ARG A 550 17.20 2.45 2.11
CA ARG A 550 18.28 2.88 3.00
C ARG A 550 19.45 1.90 3.02
N GLU A 551 19.17 0.61 3.05
CA GLU A 551 20.20 -0.44 3.02
C GLU A 551 20.98 -0.44 1.71
N ILE A 552 20.33 -0.22 0.56
CA ILE A 552 21.03 -0.03 -0.73
C ILE A 552 21.92 1.20 -0.66
N ALA A 553 21.42 2.34 -0.19
CA ALA A 553 22.19 3.57 -0.08
C ALA A 553 23.43 3.40 0.82
N GLN A 554 23.30 2.70 1.96
CA GLN A 554 24.40 2.37 2.86
C GLN A 554 25.42 1.42 2.21
N ALA A 555 24.94 0.35 1.56
CA ALA A 555 25.83 -0.61 0.87
C ALA A 555 26.59 0.07 -0.28
N PHE A 556 25.91 0.97 -1.03
CA PHE A 556 26.57 1.76 -2.05
C PHE A 556 27.62 2.72 -1.48
N SER A 557 27.34 3.39 -0.37
CA SER A 557 28.31 4.27 0.30
C SER A 557 29.54 3.50 0.73
N ALA A 558 29.36 2.32 1.37
CA ALA A 558 30.47 1.45 1.75
C ALA A 558 31.28 0.96 0.53
N PHE A 559 30.62 0.62 -0.58
CA PHE A 559 31.32 0.29 -1.82
C PHE A 559 32.13 1.47 -2.35
N TYR A 560 31.54 2.66 -2.43
CA TYR A 560 32.20 3.85 -2.98
C TYR A 560 33.41 4.31 -2.14
N GLU A 561 33.35 4.18 -0.83
CA GLU A 561 34.44 4.52 0.08
C GLU A 561 35.62 3.57 -0.01
N ASN A 562 35.36 2.27 -0.22
CA ASN A 562 36.39 1.25 -0.21
C ASN A 562 36.89 0.86 -1.60
N CYS A 563 36.13 1.16 -2.67
CA CYS A 563 36.40 0.72 -4.04
C CYS A 563 36.46 1.92 -4.98
N ARG A 564 37.66 2.41 -5.30
CA ARG A 564 37.83 3.50 -6.26
C ARG A 564 37.36 3.08 -7.64
N ILE A 565 36.57 3.93 -8.33
CA ILE A 565 36.08 3.67 -9.68
C ILE A 565 36.99 4.32 -10.71
N LEU A 566 37.28 5.61 -10.55
CA LEU A 566 37.99 6.41 -11.57
C LEU A 566 39.48 6.09 -11.71
N ASP A 567 40.14 5.76 -10.59
CA ASP A 567 41.59 5.54 -10.52
C ASP A 567 41.98 4.04 -10.45
N ALA A 568 41.07 3.13 -10.81
CA ALA A 568 41.33 1.70 -10.83
C ALA A 568 41.85 1.25 -12.19
N ALA A 569 42.39 0.02 -12.26
CA ALA A 569 42.75 -0.62 -13.53
C ALA A 569 41.52 -0.66 -14.45
N PRO A 570 41.69 -0.52 -15.79
CA PRO A 570 40.58 -0.29 -16.71
C PRO A 570 39.47 -1.35 -16.65
N ASP A 571 39.79 -2.60 -16.44
CA ASP A 571 38.85 -3.73 -16.30
C ASP A 571 38.09 -3.66 -14.98
N VAL A 572 38.77 -3.34 -13.89
CA VAL A 572 38.17 -3.13 -12.55
C VAL A 572 37.28 -1.90 -12.55
N ALA A 573 37.76 -0.79 -13.16
CA ALA A 573 36.98 0.44 -13.31
C ALA A 573 35.68 0.19 -14.10
N ALA A 574 35.78 -0.56 -15.20
CA ALA A 574 34.63 -0.94 -16.02
C ALA A 574 33.62 -1.79 -15.23
N ALA A 575 34.08 -2.80 -14.49
CA ALA A 575 33.22 -3.65 -13.66
C ALA A 575 32.52 -2.85 -12.55
N ARG A 576 33.25 -1.98 -11.84
CA ARG A 576 32.69 -1.11 -10.78
C ARG A 576 31.68 -0.10 -11.31
N LEU A 577 31.91 0.42 -12.53
CA LEU A 577 30.94 1.28 -13.19
C LEU A 577 29.62 0.55 -13.51
N GLN A 578 29.72 -0.72 -13.97
CA GLN A 578 28.52 -1.53 -14.20
C GLN A 578 27.77 -1.80 -12.90
N LEU A 579 28.47 -2.06 -11.80
CA LEU A 579 27.85 -2.21 -10.49
C LEU A 579 27.18 -0.92 -10.00
N ALA A 580 27.80 0.24 -10.23
CA ALA A 580 27.20 1.54 -9.94
C ALA A 580 25.89 1.74 -10.75
N LYS A 581 25.90 1.44 -12.06
CA LYS A 581 24.70 1.50 -12.91
C LYS A 581 23.60 0.55 -12.43
N ALA A 582 23.93 -0.69 -12.06
CA ALA A 582 22.98 -1.64 -11.50
C ALA A 582 22.39 -1.13 -10.18
N SER A 583 23.19 -0.48 -9.35
CA SER A 583 22.74 0.13 -8.09
C SER A 583 21.77 1.30 -8.35
N ARG A 584 22.07 2.15 -9.33
CA ARG A 584 21.19 3.25 -9.75
C ARG A 584 19.83 2.72 -10.22
N LEU A 585 19.83 1.73 -11.12
CA LEU A 585 18.59 1.13 -11.62
C LEU A 585 17.74 0.53 -10.49
N THR A 586 18.38 -0.21 -9.59
CA THR A 586 17.68 -0.85 -8.46
C THR A 586 17.11 0.21 -7.50
N LEU A 587 17.89 1.23 -7.15
CA LEU A 587 17.42 2.29 -6.23
C LEU A 587 16.30 3.12 -6.86
N ALA A 588 16.42 3.47 -8.15
CA ALA A 588 15.37 4.16 -8.90
C ALA A 588 14.07 3.33 -8.97
N LYS A 589 14.17 2.00 -9.14
CA LYS A 589 13.01 1.10 -9.12
C LYS A 589 12.32 1.11 -7.77
N VAL A 590 13.06 1.03 -6.67
CA VAL A 590 12.51 1.07 -5.30
C VAL A 590 11.82 2.40 -5.02
N LEU A 591 12.45 3.52 -5.39
CA LEU A 591 11.83 4.85 -5.26
C LEU A 591 10.54 4.95 -6.08
N ARG A 592 10.54 4.45 -7.31
CA ARG A 592 9.35 4.41 -8.19
C ARG A 592 8.21 3.56 -7.60
N LEU A 593 8.52 2.41 -6.99
CA LEU A 593 7.51 1.59 -6.31
C LEU A 593 6.84 2.36 -5.17
N MET A 594 7.57 3.21 -4.47
CA MET A 594 7.04 4.12 -3.45
C MET A 594 6.37 5.38 -4.03
N GLY A 595 6.41 5.59 -5.36
CA GLY A 595 5.93 6.80 -6.03
C GLY A 595 6.79 8.04 -5.72
N ILE A 596 8.04 7.84 -5.31
CA ILE A 596 9.04 8.87 -4.99
C ILE A 596 9.95 9.07 -6.20
N THR A 597 10.34 10.30 -6.47
CA THR A 597 11.23 10.62 -7.58
C THR A 597 12.67 10.15 -7.31
N ALA A 598 13.38 9.79 -8.38
CA ALA A 598 14.79 9.45 -8.36
C ALA A 598 15.58 10.56 -9.07
N PRO A 599 15.97 11.64 -8.38
CA PRO A 599 16.61 12.78 -9.01
C PRO A 599 18.02 12.44 -9.50
N GLU A 600 18.38 12.93 -10.67
CA GLU A 600 19.74 12.76 -11.21
C GLU A 600 20.74 13.80 -10.69
N LYS A 601 20.23 14.89 -10.14
CA LYS A 601 21.00 16.01 -9.54
C LYS A 601 20.30 16.48 -8.28
N MET A 602 21.07 16.78 -7.28
CA MET A 602 20.65 17.43 -6.04
C MET A 602 21.65 18.48 -5.64
#